data_41877349e323c5bd957b8fbed7d00345
#
_entry.id   41877349e323c5bd957b8fbed7d00345
#
_cell.length_a   1.000
_cell.length_b   1.000
_cell.length_c   1.000
_cell.angle_alpha   90.00
_cell.angle_beta   90.00
_cell.angle_gamma   90.00
#
_symmetry.space_group_name_H-M   'P 1'
#
loop_
_entity.id
_entity.type
_entity.pdbx_description
1 polymer ?
#
loop_
_entity_poly.entity_id
_entity_poly.type
_entity_poly.pdbx_seq_one_letter_code
_entity_poly.pdbx_strand_id
1 'polypeptide(L)'
;VFWKSMNAGIQYLTTLVPLLLVIAFSGTYFYNKSADMRMFAAFTGLAAIGIALQVIIDAQYQVISQFSIVKYFAGLAIAIVLILMYRMIRKALNFNYTTYFLLFVAACLYIALLFFGKDTNGYGTTAWIKIGPVSLQLTDFAKITAILFYSSLFSARKTYSNRSILILSSIFFIVNFIGSVLIHELGSFYILYFLHLSMLYIFMEKGRKKRIYLLTIAIATISAIVILFLLYKILAPSAAAGTLNGLTKILWPIVRKVYLRF
;
A
#
# COMPACT_ATOMS: atom_id res chain seq x y z
N VAL A 1 9.48 -17.09 25.30
CA VAL A 1 9.78 -17.40 26.70
C VAL A 1 9.35 -16.25 27.60
N PHE A 2 9.69 -14.99 27.31
CA PHE A 2 9.38 -13.81 28.14
C PHE A 2 7.87 -13.57 28.33
N TRP A 3 7.05 -13.81 27.32
CA TRP A 3 5.59 -13.64 27.38
C TRP A 3 4.89 -14.69 28.26
N LYS A 4 5.39 -15.93 28.28
CA LYS A 4 4.88 -17.00 29.16
C LYS A 4 5.20 -16.75 30.64
N SER A 5 6.25 -15.97 30.95
CA SER A 5 6.63 -15.61 32.30
C SER A 5 6.00 -14.29 32.80
N MET A 6 5.35 -13.54 31.93
CA MET A 6 4.64 -12.31 32.30
C MET A 6 3.30 -12.67 32.99
N ASN A 7 3.05 -12.04 34.14
CA ASN A 7 1.77 -12.12 34.82
C ASN A 7 0.62 -11.75 33.87
N ALA A 8 -0.50 -12.48 33.92
CA ALA A 8 -1.68 -12.25 33.09
C ALA A 8 -2.12 -10.77 33.07
N GLY A 9 -1.96 -10.06 34.19
CA GLY A 9 -2.24 -8.61 34.28
C GLY A 9 -1.39 -7.73 33.35
N ILE A 10 -0.14 -8.07 33.13
CA ILE A 10 0.75 -7.31 32.23
C ILE A 10 0.39 -7.63 30.76
N GLN A 11 -0.04 -8.86 30.48
CA GLN A 11 -0.54 -9.24 29.15
C GLN A 11 -1.82 -8.46 28.79
N TYR A 12 -2.75 -8.29 29.72
CA TYR A 12 -3.94 -7.48 29.54
C TYR A 12 -3.62 -5.99 29.39
N LEU A 13 -2.67 -5.47 30.17
CA LEU A 13 -2.22 -4.07 30.04
C LEU A 13 -1.60 -3.79 28.67
N THR A 14 -0.79 -4.68 28.14
CA THR A 14 -0.19 -4.51 26.80
C THR A 14 -1.18 -4.58 25.65
N THR A 15 -2.36 -5.20 25.85
CA THR A 15 -3.46 -5.21 24.89
C THR A 15 -4.43 -4.05 25.09
N LEU A 16 -4.69 -3.65 26.34
CA LEU A 16 -5.61 -2.55 26.66
C LEU A 16 -5.02 -1.17 26.37
N VAL A 17 -3.71 -0.97 26.57
CA VAL A 17 -3.05 0.33 26.33
C VAL A 17 -3.19 0.80 24.87
N PRO A 18 -2.93 -0.01 23.85
CA PRO A 18 -3.19 0.39 22.46
C PRO A 18 -4.66 0.71 22.20
N LEU A 19 -5.57 -0.07 22.76
CA LEU A 19 -7.02 0.18 22.63
C LEU A 19 -7.42 1.50 23.29
N LEU A 20 -6.92 1.80 24.49
CA LEU A 20 -7.18 3.06 25.17
C LEU A 20 -6.57 4.25 24.44
N LEU A 21 -5.39 4.09 23.84
CA LEU A 21 -4.79 5.13 23.00
C LEU A 21 -5.58 5.37 21.73
N VAL A 22 -6.10 4.32 21.09
CA VAL A 22 -7.02 4.46 19.95
C VAL A 22 -8.28 5.19 20.37
N ILE A 23 -8.86 4.87 21.53
CA ILE A 23 -10.04 5.55 22.08
C ILE A 23 -9.72 7.01 22.44
N ALA A 24 -8.59 7.30 23.10
CA ALA A 24 -8.18 8.67 23.46
C ALA A 24 -7.89 9.51 22.21
N PHE A 25 -7.21 8.92 21.23
CA PHE A 25 -6.97 9.54 19.93
C PHE A 25 -8.28 9.84 19.19
N SER A 26 -9.21 8.93 19.31
CA SER A 26 -10.59 9.08 18.85
C SER A 26 -11.28 10.28 19.45
N GLY A 27 -11.19 10.46 20.76
CA GLY A 27 -11.79 11.60 21.45
C GLY A 27 -11.24 12.94 20.96
N THR A 28 -9.93 13.03 20.64
CA THR A 28 -9.32 14.24 20.07
C THR A 28 -9.81 14.53 18.65
N TYR A 29 -10.06 13.49 17.87
CA TYR A 29 -10.63 13.61 16.53
C TYR A 29 -12.10 14.08 16.58
N PHE A 30 -12.88 13.61 17.54
CA PHE A 30 -14.28 14.02 17.77
C PHE A 30 -14.44 15.47 18.25
N TYR A 31 -13.47 15.97 18.97
CA TYR A 31 -13.46 17.37 19.37
C TYR A 31 -13.45 18.33 18.18
N ASN A 32 -13.01 17.86 17.03
CA ASN A 32 -13.10 18.57 15.76
C ASN A 32 -14.47 18.32 15.10
N LYS A 33 -15.42 19.23 15.26
CA LYS A 33 -16.84 19.16 14.82
C LYS A 33 -17.08 18.81 13.33
N SER A 34 -16.05 18.60 12.53
CA SER A 34 -16.11 18.26 11.09
C SER A 34 -15.81 16.79 10.78
N ALA A 35 -15.65 15.94 11.79
CA ALA A 35 -15.28 14.54 11.59
C ALA A 35 -16.48 13.67 11.21
N ASP A 36 -16.31 12.82 10.21
CA ASP A 36 -17.31 11.82 9.84
C ASP A 36 -17.28 10.65 10.84
N MET A 37 -18.35 10.53 11.64
CA MET A 37 -18.53 9.48 12.66
C MET A 37 -18.44 8.06 12.09
N ARG A 38 -18.90 7.85 10.86
CA ARG A 38 -18.90 6.51 10.22
C ARG A 38 -17.48 6.09 9.86
N MET A 39 -16.72 7.00 9.29
CA MET A 39 -15.31 6.77 8.96
C MET A 39 -14.47 6.50 10.21
N PHE A 40 -14.76 7.23 11.27
CA PHE A 40 -14.13 7.04 12.56
C PHE A 40 -14.47 5.68 13.20
N ALA A 41 -15.74 5.30 13.25
CA ALA A 41 -16.16 4.01 13.78
C ALA A 41 -15.53 2.84 12.98
N ALA A 42 -15.48 2.96 11.65
CA ALA A 42 -14.81 1.98 10.79
C ALA A 42 -13.31 1.88 11.10
N PHE A 43 -12.60 3.00 11.23
CA PHE A 43 -11.18 3.02 11.57
C PHE A 43 -10.91 2.39 12.95
N THR A 44 -11.70 2.76 13.97
CA THR A 44 -11.54 2.23 15.33
C THR A 44 -11.84 0.73 15.36
N GLY A 45 -12.88 0.29 14.65
CA GLY A 45 -13.23 -1.12 14.53
C GLY A 45 -12.12 -1.94 13.87
N LEU A 46 -11.59 -1.48 12.75
CA LEU A 46 -10.47 -2.13 12.06
C LEU A 46 -9.19 -2.17 12.89
N ALA A 47 -8.88 -1.09 13.62
CA ALA A 47 -7.74 -1.05 14.52
C ALA A 47 -7.89 -2.06 15.67
N ALA A 48 -9.07 -2.14 16.28
CA ALA A 48 -9.36 -3.10 17.35
C ALA A 48 -9.24 -4.55 16.86
N ILE A 49 -9.80 -4.86 15.68
CA ILE A 49 -9.68 -6.20 15.04
C ILE A 49 -8.20 -6.50 14.75
N GLY A 50 -7.45 -5.54 14.20
CA GLY A 50 -6.02 -5.73 13.91
C GLY A 50 -5.20 -6.06 15.15
N ILE A 51 -5.45 -5.37 16.28
CA ILE A 51 -4.78 -5.65 17.56
C ILE A 51 -5.16 -7.03 18.08
N ALA A 52 -6.45 -7.38 18.05
CA ALA A 52 -6.93 -8.68 18.53
C ALA A 52 -6.31 -9.82 17.71
N LEU A 53 -6.28 -9.71 16.38
CA LEU A 53 -5.66 -10.70 15.50
C LEU A 53 -4.15 -10.82 15.77
N GLN A 54 -3.44 -9.71 15.96
CA GLN A 54 -2.01 -9.73 16.26
C GLN A 54 -1.72 -10.46 17.57
N VAL A 55 -2.53 -10.22 18.61
CA VAL A 55 -2.40 -10.92 19.90
C VAL A 55 -2.63 -12.43 19.76
N ILE A 56 -3.64 -12.83 18.96
CA ILE A 56 -3.93 -14.25 18.71
C ILE A 56 -2.78 -14.92 17.95
N ILE A 57 -2.26 -14.26 16.92
CA ILE A 57 -1.12 -14.77 16.13
C ILE A 57 0.13 -14.89 16.99
N ASP A 58 0.46 -13.88 17.76
CA ASP A 58 1.62 -13.90 18.67
C ASP A 58 1.49 -15.02 19.71
N ALA A 59 0.29 -15.26 20.23
CA ALA A 59 0.02 -16.33 21.18
C ALA A 59 0.14 -17.74 20.55
N GLN A 60 -0.36 -17.90 19.31
CA GLN A 60 -0.39 -19.19 18.61
C GLN A 60 1.01 -19.60 18.12
N TYR A 61 1.80 -18.68 17.60
CA TYR A 61 3.10 -18.99 17.01
C TYR A 61 4.26 -18.83 18.00
N GLN A 62 4.02 -18.42 19.24
CA GLN A 62 5.04 -18.14 20.26
C GLN A 62 6.13 -17.16 19.79
N VAL A 63 5.85 -16.44 18.73
CA VAL A 63 6.74 -15.42 18.14
C VAL A 63 6.39 -14.08 18.74
N ILE A 64 6.85 -13.88 19.96
CA ILE A 64 6.72 -12.56 20.58
C ILE A 64 7.76 -11.65 19.93
N SER A 65 7.36 -10.96 18.90
CA SER A 65 8.13 -9.81 18.49
C SER A 65 7.64 -8.61 19.32
N GLN A 66 8.36 -8.29 20.38
CA GLN A 66 8.23 -6.99 21.09
C GLN A 66 8.22 -5.83 20.09
N PHE A 67 8.80 -6.03 18.92
CA PHE A 67 8.77 -5.15 17.76
C PHE A 67 7.39 -4.91 17.18
N SER A 68 6.43 -5.82 17.27
CA SER A 68 5.08 -5.58 16.71
C SER A 68 4.35 -4.50 17.49
N ILE A 69 4.47 -4.50 18.81
CA ILE A 69 3.87 -3.48 19.68
C ILE A 69 4.54 -2.12 19.45
N VAL A 70 5.87 -2.09 19.39
CA VAL A 70 6.62 -0.84 19.12
C VAL A 70 6.27 -0.25 17.76
N LYS A 71 6.15 -1.09 16.72
CA LYS A 71 5.73 -0.65 15.39
C LYS A 71 4.32 -0.06 15.38
N TYR A 72 3.40 -0.66 16.14
CA TYR A 72 2.05 -0.16 16.29
C TYR A 72 2.03 1.23 16.95
N PHE A 73 2.75 1.42 18.05
CA PHE A 73 2.87 2.71 18.71
C PHE A 73 3.55 3.76 17.83
N ALA A 74 4.59 3.37 17.12
CA ALA A 74 5.25 4.25 16.15
C ALA A 74 4.29 4.67 15.03
N GLY A 75 3.50 3.74 14.49
CA GLY A 75 2.47 4.05 13.50
C GLY A 75 1.40 5.01 14.03
N LEU A 76 0.94 4.80 15.27
CA LEU A 76 -0.01 5.68 15.93
C LEU A 76 0.57 7.09 16.15
N ALA A 77 1.81 7.19 16.62
CA ALA A 77 2.50 8.47 16.80
C ALA A 77 2.65 9.23 15.48
N ILE A 78 3.02 8.54 14.39
CA ILE A 78 3.09 9.13 13.06
C ILE A 78 1.69 9.62 12.62
N ALA A 79 0.64 8.83 12.84
CA ALA A 79 -0.73 9.23 12.51
C ALA A 79 -1.15 10.51 13.28
N ILE A 80 -0.81 10.61 14.56
CA ILE A 80 -1.07 11.82 15.37
C ILE A 80 -0.36 13.03 14.78
N VAL A 81 0.94 12.90 14.46
CA VAL A 81 1.73 13.98 13.85
C VAL A 81 1.11 14.42 12.52
N LEU A 82 0.71 13.47 11.66
CA LEU A 82 0.07 13.78 10.38
C LEU A 82 -1.26 14.51 10.56
N ILE A 83 -2.05 14.16 11.57
CA ILE A 83 -3.31 14.86 11.86
C ILE A 83 -3.05 16.28 12.38
N LEU A 84 -2.07 16.46 13.26
CA LEU A 84 -1.69 17.80 13.74
C LEU A 84 -1.18 18.67 12.59
N MET A 85 -0.45 18.06 11.63
CA MET A 85 0.05 18.72 10.43
C MET A 85 -1.00 18.83 9.31
N TYR A 86 -2.22 18.33 9.49
CA TYR A 86 -3.24 18.26 8.44
C TYR A 86 -3.49 19.60 7.74
N ARG A 87 -3.55 20.70 8.49
CA ARG A 87 -3.76 22.04 7.91
C ARG A 87 -2.63 22.45 6.98
N MET A 88 -1.38 22.13 7.35
CA MET A 88 -0.19 22.41 6.52
C MET A 88 -0.20 21.53 5.28
N ILE A 89 -0.46 20.22 5.44
CA ILE A 89 -0.55 19.25 4.35
C ILE A 89 -1.64 19.68 3.36
N ARG A 90 -2.84 20.01 3.85
CA ARG A 90 -3.93 20.49 3.00
C ARG A 90 -3.57 21.73 2.20
N LYS A 91 -2.87 22.68 2.83
CA LYS A 91 -2.39 23.89 2.14
C LYS A 91 -1.36 23.54 1.06
N ALA A 92 -0.41 22.65 1.37
CA ALA A 92 0.59 22.17 0.43
C ALA A 92 -0.01 21.43 -0.77
N LEU A 93 -1.04 20.59 -0.54
CA LEU A 93 -1.72 19.83 -1.60
C LEU A 93 -2.44 20.70 -2.63
N ASN A 94 -2.75 21.95 -2.31
CA ASN A 94 -3.40 22.88 -3.25
C ASN A 94 -2.43 23.49 -4.27
N PHE A 95 -1.12 23.33 -4.09
CA PHE A 95 -0.14 23.82 -5.09
C PHE A 95 0.02 22.82 -6.23
N ASN A 96 0.04 23.31 -7.47
CA ASN A 96 0.20 22.50 -8.67
C ASN A 96 1.50 21.68 -8.65
N TYR A 97 2.58 22.28 -8.14
CA TYR A 97 3.89 21.61 -8.04
C TYR A 97 3.86 20.36 -7.15
N THR A 98 2.98 20.31 -6.17
CA THR A 98 2.86 19.16 -5.25
C THR A 98 2.50 17.88 -5.99
N THR A 99 1.66 17.94 -7.02
CA THR A 99 1.31 16.78 -7.84
C THR A 99 2.54 16.19 -8.54
N TYR A 100 3.36 17.03 -9.16
CA TYR A 100 4.59 16.59 -9.82
C TYR A 100 5.65 16.12 -8.82
N PHE A 101 5.77 16.81 -7.68
CA PHE A 101 6.65 16.40 -6.60
C PHE A 101 6.29 15.02 -6.06
N LEU A 102 5.01 14.73 -5.84
CA LEU A 102 4.56 13.42 -5.36
C LEU A 102 4.75 12.31 -6.40
N LEU A 103 4.61 12.62 -7.69
CA LEU A 103 4.98 11.70 -8.76
C LEU A 103 6.47 11.37 -8.73
N PHE A 104 7.32 12.38 -8.55
CA PHE A 104 8.76 12.20 -8.40
C PHE A 104 9.11 11.38 -7.16
N VAL A 105 8.48 11.67 -6.01
CA VAL A 105 8.66 10.89 -4.76
C VAL A 105 8.30 9.42 -4.98
N ALA A 106 7.18 9.12 -5.65
CA ALA A 106 6.80 7.75 -5.96
C ALA A 106 7.88 7.02 -6.78
N ALA A 107 8.42 7.67 -7.81
CA ALA A 107 9.52 7.10 -8.60
C ALA A 107 10.78 6.86 -7.74
N CYS A 108 11.16 7.83 -6.91
CA CYS A 108 12.31 7.71 -6.01
C CYS A 108 12.16 6.55 -5.01
N LEU A 109 10.95 6.31 -4.47
CA LEU A 109 10.70 5.19 -3.56
C LEU A 109 10.99 3.84 -4.25
N TYR A 110 10.54 3.65 -5.48
CA TYR A 110 10.81 2.42 -6.22
C TYR A 110 12.30 2.30 -6.62
N ILE A 111 12.91 3.40 -7.04
CA ILE A 111 14.37 3.42 -7.31
C ILE A 111 15.15 3.05 -6.05
N ALA A 112 14.80 3.59 -4.89
CA ALA A 112 15.44 3.23 -3.63
C ALA A 112 15.25 1.75 -3.29
N LEU A 113 14.07 1.17 -3.56
CA LEU A 113 13.82 -0.26 -3.37
C LEU A 113 14.62 -1.14 -4.33
N LEU A 114 14.86 -0.71 -5.57
CA LEU A 114 15.68 -1.45 -6.52
C LEU A 114 17.14 -1.55 -6.07
N PHE A 115 17.69 -0.48 -5.48
CA PHE A 115 19.09 -0.44 -5.05
C PHE A 115 19.31 -0.97 -3.63
N PHE A 116 18.39 -0.68 -2.71
CA PHE A 116 18.56 -0.95 -1.27
C PHE A 116 17.55 -1.96 -0.73
N GLY A 117 16.61 -2.42 -1.56
CA GLY A 117 15.57 -3.35 -1.16
C GLY A 117 16.15 -4.71 -0.79
N LYS A 118 15.64 -5.29 0.30
CA LYS A 118 16.01 -6.61 0.79
C LYS A 118 14.79 -7.51 0.89
N ASP A 119 14.97 -8.76 0.58
CA ASP A 119 13.99 -9.80 0.86
C ASP A 119 14.15 -10.26 2.31
N THR A 120 13.33 -9.69 3.20
CA THR A 120 13.36 -10.02 4.63
C THR A 120 12.59 -11.29 4.97
N ASN A 121 11.72 -11.74 4.06
CA ASN A 121 10.78 -12.84 4.34
C ASN A 121 11.06 -14.11 3.51
N GLY A 122 12.11 -14.11 2.67
CA GLY A 122 12.44 -15.26 1.81
C GLY A 122 11.48 -15.49 0.63
N TYR A 123 10.56 -14.53 0.37
CA TYR A 123 9.59 -14.65 -0.73
C TYR A 123 10.06 -14.07 -2.06
N GLY A 124 11.30 -13.61 -2.14
CA GLY A 124 11.86 -13.00 -3.35
C GLY A 124 11.32 -11.58 -3.62
N THR A 125 10.76 -10.89 -2.61
CA THR A 125 10.31 -9.50 -2.72
C THR A 125 11.32 -8.55 -2.11
N THR A 126 11.71 -7.51 -2.85
CA THR A 126 12.62 -6.47 -2.36
C THR A 126 11.87 -5.23 -1.86
N ALA A 127 10.73 -5.43 -1.18
CA ALA A 127 9.85 -4.36 -0.72
C ALA A 127 10.29 -3.66 0.57
N TRP A 128 11.35 -4.17 1.22
CA TRP A 128 11.80 -3.74 2.54
C TRP A 128 13.18 -3.12 2.49
N ILE A 129 13.38 -2.05 3.24
CA ILE A 129 14.72 -1.51 3.56
C ILE A 129 15.01 -1.81 5.02
N LYS A 130 16.18 -2.39 5.29
CA LYS A 130 16.64 -2.67 6.65
C LYS A 130 17.60 -1.58 7.09
N ILE A 131 17.24 -0.87 8.16
CA ILE A 131 18.04 0.17 8.79
C ILE A 131 18.36 -0.28 10.22
N GLY A 132 19.55 -0.85 10.42
CA GLY A 132 19.90 -1.48 11.69
C GLY A 132 18.94 -2.63 12.04
N PRO A 133 18.33 -2.63 13.24
CA PRO A 133 17.39 -3.67 13.67
C PRO A 133 15.96 -3.46 13.08
N VAL A 134 15.69 -2.30 12.46
CA VAL A 134 14.35 -1.96 11.96
C VAL A 134 14.25 -2.24 10.46
N SER A 135 13.19 -2.93 10.05
CA SER A 135 12.82 -3.10 8.66
C SER A 135 11.61 -2.24 8.32
N LEU A 136 11.76 -1.38 7.31
CA LEU A 136 10.69 -0.51 6.81
C LEU A 136 10.22 -0.99 5.44
N GLN A 137 8.92 -1.16 5.29
CA GLN A 137 8.31 -1.49 4.01
C GLN A 137 8.03 -0.19 3.23
N LEU A 138 8.89 0.13 2.27
CA LEU A 138 8.74 1.37 1.50
C LEU A 138 7.49 1.38 0.60
N THR A 139 6.97 0.24 0.24
CA THR A 139 5.70 0.15 -0.51
C THR A 139 4.51 0.70 0.26
N ASP A 140 4.55 0.73 1.61
CA ASP A 140 3.52 1.39 2.40
C ASP A 140 3.58 2.92 2.25
N PHE A 141 4.79 3.48 2.15
CA PHE A 141 4.96 4.91 1.83
C PHE A 141 4.49 5.24 0.41
N ALA A 142 4.64 4.31 -0.55
CA ALA A 142 4.09 4.48 -1.89
C ALA A 142 2.54 4.57 -1.86
N LYS A 143 1.87 3.82 -0.99
CA LYS A 143 0.41 3.92 -0.79
C LYS A 143 0.01 5.28 -0.22
N ILE A 144 0.74 5.78 0.78
CA ILE A 144 0.52 7.13 1.33
C ILE A 144 0.75 8.20 0.26
N THR A 145 1.85 8.08 -0.49
CA THR A 145 2.17 8.99 -1.59
C THR A 145 1.06 9.00 -2.64
N ALA A 146 0.45 7.84 -2.93
CA ALA A 146 -0.66 7.73 -3.87
C ALA A 146 -1.90 8.49 -3.38
N ILE A 147 -2.27 8.35 -2.10
CA ILE A 147 -3.40 9.09 -1.52
C ILE A 147 -3.15 10.60 -1.61
N LEU A 148 -1.95 11.05 -1.27
CA LEU A 148 -1.58 12.47 -1.34
C LEU A 148 -1.55 12.96 -2.80
N PHE A 149 -1.04 12.17 -3.73
CA PHE A 149 -1.00 12.49 -5.16
C PHE A 149 -2.42 12.71 -5.71
N TYR A 150 -3.34 11.77 -5.49
CA TYR A 150 -4.71 11.93 -5.95
C TYR A 150 -5.42 13.09 -5.25
N SER A 151 -5.16 13.30 -3.96
CA SER A 151 -5.70 14.44 -3.23
C SER A 151 -5.22 15.77 -3.83
N SER A 152 -3.94 15.88 -4.16
CA SER A 152 -3.38 17.07 -4.82
C SER A 152 -3.93 17.25 -6.24
N LEU A 153 -3.95 16.17 -7.04
CA LEU A 153 -4.44 16.19 -8.42
C LEU A 153 -5.89 16.68 -8.50
N PHE A 154 -6.74 16.24 -7.58
CA PHE A 154 -8.16 16.63 -7.57
C PHE A 154 -8.43 17.95 -6.85
N SER A 155 -7.59 18.36 -5.89
CA SER A 155 -7.64 19.71 -5.31
C SER A 155 -7.33 20.78 -6.35
N ALA A 156 -6.35 20.51 -7.22
CA ALA A 156 -5.95 21.40 -8.32
C ALA A 156 -6.85 21.28 -9.56
N ARG A 157 -8.01 20.64 -9.46
CA ARG A 157 -8.93 20.37 -10.58
C ARG A 157 -9.31 21.61 -11.38
N LYS A 158 -9.44 22.77 -10.74
CA LYS A 158 -9.72 24.03 -11.43
C LYS A 158 -8.61 24.45 -12.38
N THR A 159 -7.40 23.99 -12.16
CA THR A 159 -6.19 24.30 -12.95
C THR A 159 -5.93 23.25 -14.03
N TYR A 160 -6.30 21.99 -13.77
CA TYR A 160 -6.07 20.89 -14.72
C TYR A 160 -7.30 20.56 -15.53
N SER A 161 -7.10 20.40 -16.85
CA SER A 161 -8.13 19.84 -17.72
C SER A 161 -8.37 18.36 -17.41
N ASN A 162 -9.55 17.82 -17.74
CA ASN A 162 -9.84 16.40 -17.61
C ASN A 162 -8.83 15.51 -18.35
N ARG A 163 -8.26 15.99 -19.47
CA ARG A 163 -7.20 15.29 -20.20
C ARG A 163 -5.90 15.25 -19.41
N SER A 164 -5.51 16.36 -18.82
CA SER A 164 -4.29 16.43 -17.99
C SER A 164 -4.41 15.53 -16.75
N ILE A 165 -5.58 15.47 -16.12
CA ILE A 165 -5.85 14.59 -14.98
C ILE A 165 -5.67 13.12 -15.40
N LEU A 166 -6.23 12.71 -16.54
CA LEU A 166 -6.08 11.34 -17.05
C LEU A 166 -4.61 11.02 -17.36
N ILE A 167 -3.90 11.92 -18.01
CA ILE A 167 -2.49 11.70 -18.36
C ILE A 167 -1.63 11.56 -17.08
N LEU A 168 -1.75 12.50 -16.14
CA LEU A 168 -0.97 12.47 -14.90
C LEU A 168 -1.29 11.25 -14.04
N SER A 169 -2.57 10.89 -13.92
CA SER A 169 -2.97 9.69 -13.20
C SER A 169 -2.48 8.41 -13.87
N SER A 170 -2.47 8.36 -15.22
CA SER A 170 -1.93 7.23 -15.97
C SER A 170 -0.41 7.09 -15.79
N ILE A 171 0.33 8.20 -15.84
CA ILE A 171 1.78 8.18 -15.61
C ILE A 171 2.07 7.68 -14.19
N PHE A 172 1.36 8.22 -13.19
CA PHE A 172 1.51 7.77 -11.80
C PHE A 172 1.21 6.28 -11.64
N PHE A 173 0.14 5.80 -12.28
CA PHE A 173 -0.22 4.38 -12.27
C PHE A 173 0.85 3.49 -12.92
N ILE A 174 1.38 3.90 -14.08
CA ILE A 174 2.43 3.18 -14.80
C ILE A 174 3.72 3.12 -13.96
N VAL A 175 4.12 4.22 -13.32
CA VAL A 175 5.29 4.24 -12.42
C VAL A 175 5.13 3.23 -11.29
N ASN A 176 3.97 3.19 -10.64
CA ASN A 176 3.68 2.24 -9.57
C ASN A 176 3.62 0.80 -10.08
N PHE A 177 3.06 0.56 -11.27
CA PHE A 177 3.00 -0.76 -11.89
C PHE A 177 4.40 -1.30 -12.19
N ILE A 178 5.19 -0.53 -12.96
CA ILE A 178 6.55 -0.93 -13.32
C ILE A 178 7.40 -1.14 -12.06
N GLY A 179 7.34 -0.20 -11.11
CA GLY A 179 8.05 -0.31 -9.85
C GLY A 179 7.69 -1.58 -9.08
N SER A 180 6.40 -1.89 -8.95
CA SER A 180 5.91 -3.08 -8.25
C SER A 180 6.32 -4.39 -8.94
N VAL A 181 6.32 -4.41 -10.26
CA VAL A 181 6.80 -5.58 -11.04
C VAL A 181 8.30 -5.80 -10.81
N LEU A 182 9.10 -4.74 -10.87
CA LEU A 182 10.55 -4.81 -10.71
C LEU A 182 10.98 -5.28 -9.31
N ILE A 183 10.27 -4.86 -8.26
CA ILE A 183 10.53 -5.29 -6.89
C ILE A 183 9.81 -6.60 -6.52
N HIS A 184 9.07 -7.18 -7.45
CA HIS A 184 8.27 -8.41 -7.28
C HIS A 184 7.20 -8.32 -6.17
N GLU A 185 6.61 -7.14 -5.96
CA GLU A 185 5.61 -6.87 -4.92
C GLU A 185 4.26 -6.48 -5.53
N LEU A 186 3.49 -7.49 -5.95
CA LEU A 186 2.18 -7.26 -6.58
C LEU A 186 1.05 -7.01 -5.57
N GLY A 187 1.17 -7.51 -4.34
CA GLY A 187 0.14 -7.31 -3.32
C GLY A 187 -0.13 -5.83 -3.04
N SER A 188 0.92 -5.05 -2.85
CA SER A 188 0.82 -3.59 -2.67
C SER A 188 0.27 -2.89 -3.92
N PHE A 189 0.62 -3.40 -5.12
CA PHE A 189 0.10 -2.85 -6.37
C PHE A 189 -1.42 -2.99 -6.51
N TYR A 190 -2.02 -4.10 -6.06
CA TYR A 190 -3.48 -4.25 -6.09
C TYR A 190 -4.19 -3.16 -5.28
N ILE A 191 -3.67 -2.82 -4.12
CA ILE A 191 -4.22 -1.73 -3.30
C ILE A 191 -4.15 -0.41 -4.06
N LEU A 192 -3.01 -0.12 -4.69
CA LEU A 192 -2.82 1.08 -5.52
C LEU A 192 -3.73 1.10 -6.76
N TYR A 193 -3.95 -0.06 -7.37
CA TYR A 193 -4.85 -0.23 -8.49
C TYR A 193 -6.31 0.11 -8.12
N PHE A 194 -6.81 -0.46 -7.01
CA PHE A 194 -8.15 -0.15 -6.55
C PHE A 194 -8.30 1.30 -6.11
N LEU A 195 -7.27 1.87 -5.48
CA LEU A 195 -7.23 3.28 -5.14
C LEU A 195 -7.32 4.15 -6.40
N HIS A 196 -6.52 3.85 -7.43
CA HIS A 196 -6.55 4.56 -8.72
C HIS A 196 -7.95 4.54 -9.34
N LEU A 197 -8.55 3.36 -9.47
CA LEU A 197 -9.89 3.23 -10.04
C LEU A 197 -10.95 3.98 -9.23
N SER A 198 -10.91 3.84 -7.90
CA SER A 198 -11.85 4.50 -6.99
C SER A 198 -11.75 6.02 -7.07
N MET A 199 -10.54 6.57 -7.05
CA MET A 199 -10.32 8.01 -7.13
C MET A 199 -10.79 8.58 -8.47
N LEU A 200 -10.51 7.94 -9.58
CA LEU A 200 -11.02 8.36 -10.88
C LEU A 200 -12.55 8.22 -10.97
N TYR A 201 -13.09 7.13 -10.42
CA TYR A 201 -14.54 6.92 -10.41
C TYR A 201 -15.28 8.00 -9.63
N ILE A 202 -14.77 8.37 -8.45
CA ILE A 202 -15.44 9.34 -7.56
C ILE A 202 -15.25 10.77 -8.08
N PHE A 203 -14.02 11.16 -8.38
CA PHE A 203 -13.67 12.57 -8.56
C PHE A 203 -13.66 13.05 -10.01
N MET A 204 -13.56 12.16 -10.99
CA MET A 204 -13.66 12.57 -12.38
C MET A 204 -15.10 12.91 -12.78
N GLU A 205 -15.28 13.92 -13.64
CA GLU A 205 -16.60 14.27 -14.19
C GLU A 205 -17.22 13.11 -14.95
N LYS A 206 -18.55 12.98 -14.80
CA LYS A 206 -19.31 11.98 -15.53
C LYS A 206 -19.22 12.27 -17.04
N GLY A 207 -18.87 11.26 -17.84
CA GLY A 207 -18.77 11.40 -19.27
C GLY A 207 -18.31 10.13 -19.98
N ARG A 208 -18.44 10.11 -21.33
CA ARG A 208 -18.04 8.97 -22.16
C ARG A 208 -16.55 8.63 -21.99
N LYS A 209 -15.67 9.65 -21.92
CA LYS A 209 -14.21 9.47 -21.75
C LYS A 209 -13.85 8.73 -20.48
N LYS A 210 -14.48 9.09 -19.34
CA LYS A 210 -14.29 8.40 -18.05
C LYS A 210 -14.68 6.93 -18.14
N ARG A 211 -15.86 6.63 -18.71
CA ARG A 211 -16.33 5.24 -18.84
C ARG A 211 -15.40 4.41 -19.71
N ILE A 212 -15.00 4.95 -20.87
CA ILE A 212 -14.06 4.27 -21.77
C ILE A 212 -12.75 4.00 -21.05
N TYR A 213 -12.17 4.99 -20.36
CA TYR A 213 -10.91 4.83 -19.65
C TYR A 213 -10.96 3.74 -18.57
N LEU A 214 -11.99 3.76 -17.72
CA LEU A 214 -12.17 2.77 -16.67
C LEU A 214 -12.38 1.35 -17.25
N LEU A 215 -13.18 1.23 -18.31
CA LEU A 215 -13.37 -0.03 -19.01
C LEU A 215 -12.08 -0.53 -19.66
N THR A 216 -11.31 0.36 -20.29
CA THR A 216 -10.02 -0.01 -20.90
C THR A 216 -9.05 -0.56 -19.85
N ILE A 217 -8.93 0.09 -18.68
CA ILE A 217 -8.08 -0.41 -17.61
C ILE A 217 -8.59 -1.76 -17.09
N ALA A 218 -9.90 -1.91 -16.87
CA ALA A 218 -10.47 -3.16 -16.40
C ALA A 218 -10.22 -4.31 -17.39
N ILE A 219 -10.47 -4.08 -18.68
CA ILE A 219 -10.21 -5.06 -19.74
C ILE A 219 -8.72 -5.39 -19.82
N ALA A 220 -7.84 -4.38 -19.80
CA ALA A 220 -6.39 -4.59 -19.85
C ALA A 220 -5.90 -5.44 -18.65
N THR A 221 -6.47 -5.20 -17.46
CA THR A 221 -6.12 -5.98 -16.26
C THR A 221 -6.58 -7.43 -16.37
N ILE A 222 -7.82 -7.65 -16.79
CA ILE A 222 -8.36 -9.01 -17.00
C ILE A 222 -7.51 -9.73 -18.07
N SER A 223 -7.22 -9.06 -19.17
CA SER A 223 -6.40 -9.61 -20.25
C SER A 223 -4.99 -9.98 -19.75
N ALA A 224 -4.36 -9.12 -18.93
CA ALA A 224 -3.04 -9.40 -18.37
C ALA A 224 -3.06 -10.63 -17.44
N ILE A 225 -4.10 -10.79 -16.62
CA ILE A 225 -4.27 -11.96 -15.76
C ILE A 225 -4.46 -13.24 -16.60
N VAL A 226 -5.30 -13.18 -17.62
CA VAL A 226 -5.53 -14.32 -18.54
C VAL A 226 -4.25 -14.69 -19.28
N ILE A 227 -3.53 -13.70 -19.82
CA ILE A 227 -2.25 -13.92 -20.51
C ILE A 227 -1.23 -14.57 -19.55
N LEU A 228 -1.12 -14.07 -18.32
CA LEU A 228 -0.23 -14.63 -17.32
C LEU A 228 -0.57 -16.10 -17.02
N PHE A 229 -1.84 -16.41 -16.85
CA PHE A 229 -2.31 -17.79 -16.63
C PHE A 229 -2.00 -18.71 -17.80
N LEU A 230 -2.22 -18.24 -19.04
CA LEU A 230 -1.92 -18.99 -20.25
C LEU A 230 -0.40 -19.20 -20.41
N LEU A 231 0.40 -18.14 -20.20
CA LEU A 231 1.86 -18.25 -20.24
C LEU A 231 2.37 -19.25 -19.20
N TYR A 232 1.82 -19.25 -17.99
CA TYR A 232 2.21 -20.23 -16.99
C TYR A 232 1.88 -21.66 -17.45
N LYS A 233 0.67 -21.91 -17.96
CA LYS A 233 0.28 -23.24 -18.47
C LYS A 233 1.15 -23.72 -19.62
N ILE A 234 1.58 -22.83 -20.51
CA ILE A 234 2.43 -23.16 -21.66
C ILE A 234 3.88 -23.40 -21.23
N LEU A 235 4.40 -22.56 -20.32
CA LEU A 235 5.82 -22.62 -19.95
C LEU A 235 6.14 -23.64 -18.87
N ALA A 236 5.18 -23.99 -18.00
CA ALA A 236 5.42 -24.92 -16.90
C ALA A 236 5.86 -26.33 -17.35
N PRO A 237 5.25 -26.96 -18.37
CA PRO A 237 5.71 -28.25 -18.88
C PRO A 237 7.12 -28.17 -19.48
N SER A 238 7.41 -27.13 -20.27
CA SER A 238 8.72 -26.91 -20.88
C SER A 238 9.82 -26.63 -19.85
N ALA A 239 9.44 -25.95 -18.75
CA ALA A 239 10.33 -25.71 -17.61
C ALA A 239 10.64 -27.00 -16.84
N ALA A 240 9.66 -27.88 -16.65
CA ALA A 240 9.84 -29.17 -16.00
C ALA A 240 10.69 -30.13 -16.84
N ALA A 241 10.55 -30.04 -18.16
CA ALA A 241 11.36 -30.83 -19.11
C ALA A 241 12.76 -30.24 -19.36
N GLY A 242 13.13 -29.09 -18.82
CA GLY A 242 14.41 -28.42 -19.05
C GLY A 242 14.60 -27.88 -20.48
N THR A 243 13.53 -27.73 -21.25
CA THR A 243 13.57 -27.36 -22.69
C THR A 243 13.34 -25.87 -22.94
N LEU A 244 13.40 -25.02 -21.89
CA LEU A 244 13.26 -23.58 -22.04
C LEU A 244 14.43 -22.94 -22.80
N ASN A 245 14.14 -22.23 -23.88
CA ASN A 245 15.13 -21.58 -24.77
C ASN A 245 14.85 -20.09 -24.95
N GLY A 246 15.90 -19.29 -25.17
CA GLY A 246 15.78 -17.86 -25.51
C GLY A 246 14.87 -17.06 -24.57
N LEU A 247 13.87 -16.37 -25.12
CA LEU A 247 12.92 -15.55 -24.39
C LEU A 247 12.14 -16.31 -23.31
N THR A 248 11.82 -17.59 -23.53
CA THR A 248 11.06 -18.39 -22.57
C THR A 248 11.83 -18.63 -21.27
N LYS A 249 13.16 -18.76 -21.36
CA LYS A 249 14.07 -18.89 -20.21
C LYS A 249 14.10 -17.61 -19.36
N ILE A 250 13.97 -16.43 -19.99
CA ILE A 250 13.92 -15.13 -19.30
C ILE A 250 12.55 -14.89 -18.68
N LEU A 251 11.47 -15.24 -19.39
CA LEU A 251 10.10 -15.00 -18.95
C LEU A 251 9.65 -15.93 -17.82
N TRP A 252 10.14 -17.19 -17.82
CA TRP A 252 9.69 -18.20 -16.87
C TRP A 252 9.84 -17.80 -15.39
N PRO A 253 10.99 -17.28 -14.92
CA PRO A 253 11.12 -16.87 -13.52
C PRO A 253 10.08 -15.79 -13.11
N ILE A 254 9.79 -14.87 -14.03
CA ILE A 254 8.81 -13.79 -13.80
C ILE A 254 7.40 -14.38 -13.73
N VAL A 255 7.01 -15.15 -14.74
CA VAL A 255 5.68 -15.78 -14.83
C VAL A 255 5.42 -16.70 -13.64
N ARG A 256 6.40 -17.55 -13.29
CA ARG A 256 6.31 -18.46 -12.14
C ARG A 256 6.12 -17.70 -10.82
N LYS A 257 6.97 -16.69 -10.59
CA LYS A 257 6.89 -15.88 -9.34
C LYS A 257 5.56 -15.16 -9.21
N VAL A 258 5.06 -14.59 -10.31
CA VAL A 258 3.78 -13.89 -10.31
C VAL A 258 2.63 -14.89 -10.12
N TYR A 259 2.63 -16.00 -10.86
CA TYR A 259 1.56 -17.01 -10.80
C TYR A 259 1.44 -17.67 -9.41
N LEU A 260 2.56 -18.01 -8.77
CA LEU A 260 2.55 -18.65 -7.43
C LEU A 260 2.08 -17.71 -6.30
N ARG A 261 1.80 -16.46 -6.59
CA ARG A 261 1.29 -15.48 -5.63
C ARG A 261 -0.18 -15.15 -5.81
N PHE A 262 -0.79 -15.65 -6.87
CA PHE A 262 -2.24 -15.70 -7.08
C PHE A 262 -2.81 -17.01 -6.58
#